data_ca83ea71f5193fa3320b7cd16ace8b31
#
_entry.id   ca83ea71f5193fa3320b7cd16ace8b31
#
_cell.length_a   1.000
_cell.length_b   1.000
_cell.length_c   1.000
_cell.angle_alpha   90.00
_cell.angle_beta   90.00
_cell.angle_gamma   90.00
#
_symmetry.space_group_name_H-M   'P 1'
#
loop_
_entity.id
_entity.type
_entity.pdbx_description
1 polymer ?
#
loop_
_entity_poly.entity_id
_entity_poly.type
_entity_poly.pdbx_seq_one_letter_code
_entity_poly.pdbx_strand_id
1 'polypeptide(L)'
;MKFNWKKIIAAGAVLAGAAALFVGANAVKPTHVHAADNASTVSAIKKRGQLRVAVFGDLPPYGWVNKDGKRVGYDVELARRMAKDLGVKPKFVQVNANNRVDTLNSNKADIVLANFTVTPERKQAVSFVKPYMKVSVGVVSPKNKKITKISQLKGKKVIVTKGTTAENYFTTKQRGVQLLKFDSKTQQFNALKNNRGAALADDNSYLYAWVKKNPKYTVGIKSVGPHQYIAPAVKKGNSSLLNWTNKEISKLNKQGFFTKDFNHQLKPYFGSEVKPSDIVLKQGK
;
A
#
# COMPACT_ATOMS: atom_id res chain seq x y z
N MET A 1 5.18 35.56 -45.17
CA MET A 1 6.39 34.95 -45.73
C MET A 1 6.18 33.46 -45.78
N LYS A 2 6.03 32.94 -47.04
CA LYS A 2 5.85 31.50 -47.33
C LYS A 2 7.24 30.91 -47.53
N PHE A 3 7.62 29.89 -46.76
CA PHE A 3 8.88 29.17 -47.00
C PHE A 3 8.58 27.86 -47.71
N ASN A 4 9.21 27.72 -48.87
CA ASN A 4 8.96 26.73 -49.88
C ASN A 4 10.04 25.63 -49.80
N TRP A 5 9.61 24.36 -49.58
CA TRP A 5 10.48 23.21 -49.47
C TRP A 5 10.40 22.36 -50.73
N LYS A 6 11.31 22.56 -51.70
CA LYS A 6 11.55 21.62 -52.78
C LYS A 6 13.01 21.63 -53.19
N LYS A 7 13.52 20.41 -53.45
CA LYS A 7 14.70 19.99 -54.21
C LYS A 7 16.03 19.93 -53.47
N ILE A 8 16.53 18.71 -53.27
CA ILE A 8 17.75 18.24 -53.93
C ILE A 8 17.65 16.72 -54.08
N ILE A 9 17.65 16.26 -55.37
CA ILE A 9 17.88 14.89 -55.84
C ILE A 9 19.24 14.93 -56.54
N ALA A 10 20.09 13.92 -56.30
CA ALA A 10 21.06 13.33 -57.24
C ALA A 10 21.94 12.37 -56.45
N ALA A 11 21.86 11.10 -56.67
CA ALA A 11 22.34 10.23 -57.73
C ALA A 11 23.73 9.65 -57.40
N GLY A 12 23.80 8.32 -57.36
CA GLY A 12 25.03 7.53 -57.25
C GLY A 12 24.73 6.05 -57.18
N ALA A 13 24.39 5.41 -58.31
CA ALA A 13 24.37 3.97 -58.47
C ALA A 13 25.80 3.48 -58.77
N VAL A 14 26.17 2.23 -58.38
CA VAL A 14 26.84 1.21 -59.20
C VAL A 14 27.20 -0.05 -58.43
N LEU A 15 26.61 -1.20 -58.85
CA LEU A 15 27.10 -2.58 -59.08
C LEU A 15 27.53 -3.50 -57.90
N ALA A 16 26.75 -4.50 -57.63
CA ALA A 16 26.84 -5.93 -58.06
C ALA A 16 27.87 -6.80 -57.31
N GLY A 17 27.38 -7.89 -56.76
CA GLY A 17 28.19 -9.02 -56.32
C GLY A 17 27.33 -10.03 -55.49
N ALA A 18 26.79 -11.05 -56.17
CA ALA A 18 26.07 -12.15 -55.55
C ALA A 18 27.02 -13.12 -54.83
N ALA A 19 26.69 -13.47 -53.60
CA ALA A 19 27.07 -14.77 -53.03
C ALA A 19 26.04 -15.17 -52.00
N ALA A 20 25.21 -16.14 -52.34
CA ALA A 20 24.30 -16.82 -51.43
C ALA A 20 25.11 -17.76 -50.51
N LEU A 21 25.06 -17.53 -49.22
CA LEU A 21 25.36 -18.52 -48.21
C LEU A 21 24.18 -18.63 -47.25
N PHE A 22 23.45 -19.72 -47.38
CA PHE A 22 22.46 -20.17 -46.40
C PHE A 22 23.18 -20.49 -45.09
N VAL A 23 23.00 -19.63 -44.11
CA VAL A 23 23.28 -19.96 -42.71
C VAL A 23 21.96 -19.87 -41.98
N GLY A 24 21.54 -21.01 -41.42
CA GLY A 24 20.30 -21.16 -40.67
C GLY A 24 20.21 -20.15 -39.54
N ALA A 25 19.24 -19.26 -39.63
CA ALA A 25 18.86 -18.34 -38.56
C ALA A 25 18.11 -19.13 -37.49
N ASN A 26 18.83 -19.63 -36.51
CA ASN A 26 18.24 -19.88 -35.20
C ASN A 26 17.80 -18.54 -34.63
N ALA A 27 16.48 -18.29 -34.70
CA ALA A 27 15.87 -17.14 -34.03
C ALA A 27 16.03 -17.30 -32.53
N VAL A 28 17.13 -16.73 -32.00
CA VAL A 28 17.27 -16.47 -30.57
C VAL A 28 16.19 -15.45 -30.21
N LYS A 29 15.10 -15.93 -29.61
CA LYS A 29 14.10 -15.05 -28.99
C LYS A 29 14.84 -14.16 -27.99
N PRO A 30 14.75 -12.82 -28.07
CA PRO A 30 15.34 -11.98 -27.06
C PRO A 30 14.62 -12.24 -25.74
N THR A 31 15.27 -12.96 -24.84
CA THR A 31 14.88 -13.00 -23.43
C THR A 31 15.18 -11.61 -22.87
N HIS A 32 14.16 -10.75 -22.85
CA HIS A 32 14.18 -9.53 -22.05
C HIS A 32 14.20 -9.94 -20.58
N VAL A 33 15.35 -10.37 -20.09
CA VAL A 33 15.60 -10.47 -18.65
C VAL A 33 15.75 -9.03 -18.17
N HIS A 34 14.69 -8.50 -17.56
CA HIS A 34 14.74 -7.21 -16.94
C HIS A 34 15.76 -7.24 -15.81
N ALA A 35 16.94 -6.66 -16.01
CA ALA A 35 17.99 -6.51 -14.99
C ALA A 35 17.49 -5.81 -13.71
N ALA A 36 16.34 -5.10 -13.79
CA ALA A 36 15.65 -4.49 -12.67
C ALA A 36 14.97 -5.49 -11.71
N ASP A 37 14.64 -6.70 -12.17
CA ASP A 37 13.90 -7.67 -11.35
C ASP A 37 14.78 -8.40 -10.33
N ASN A 38 16.10 -8.39 -10.52
CA ASN A 38 17.05 -9.06 -9.62
C ASN A 38 17.37 -8.28 -8.34
N ALA A 39 17.09 -6.97 -8.28
CA ALA A 39 17.50 -6.11 -7.15
C ALA A 39 16.78 -6.42 -5.83
N SER A 40 15.61 -7.05 -5.89
CA SER A 40 14.75 -7.36 -4.73
C SER A 40 14.48 -8.85 -4.56
N THR A 41 15.26 -9.74 -5.19
CA THR A 41 15.21 -11.19 -4.90
C THR A 41 15.74 -11.47 -3.48
N VAL A 42 15.32 -12.59 -2.90
CA VAL A 42 15.83 -13.02 -1.57
C VAL A 42 17.35 -13.08 -1.54
N SER A 43 18.00 -13.58 -2.60
CA SER A 43 19.46 -13.64 -2.70
C SER A 43 20.07 -12.23 -2.71
N ALA A 44 19.53 -11.31 -3.52
CA ALA A 44 20.01 -9.94 -3.59
C ALA A 44 19.83 -9.17 -2.26
N ILE A 45 18.70 -9.40 -1.57
CA ILE A 45 18.43 -8.82 -0.24
C ILE A 45 19.47 -9.33 0.78
N LYS A 46 19.73 -10.65 0.80
CA LYS A 46 20.73 -11.26 1.69
C LYS A 46 22.15 -10.75 1.39
N LYS A 47 22.54 -10.71 0.12
CA LYS A 47 23.85 -10.17 -0.32
C LYS A 47 24.02 -8.70 0.11
N ARG A 48 22.96 -7.88 0.01
CA ARG A 48 22.96 -6.48 0.44
C ARG A 48 22.95 -6.31 1.97
N GLY A 49 22.55 -7.35 2.73
CA GLY A 49 22.41 -7.30 4.18
C GLY A 49 21.24 -6.44 4.68
N GLN A 50 20.32 -6.03 3.80
CA GLN A 50 19.21 -5.13 4.13
C GLN A 50 17.92 -5.49 3.41
N LEU A 51 16.79 -5.55 4.15
CA LEU A 51 15.44 -5.59 3.62
C LEU A 51 14.86 -4.16 3.62
N ARG A 52 14.61 -3.59 2.45
CA ARG A 52 13.98 -2.27 2.30
C ARG A 52 12.48 -2.41 2.40
N VAL A 53 11.87 -1.82 3.43
CA VAL A 53 10.45 -1.95 3.71
C VAL A 53 9.76 -0.59 3.65
N ALA A 54 8.80 -0.45 2.75
CA ALA A 54 7.94 0.73 2.68
C ALA A 54 6.88 0.66 3.79
N VAL A 55 6.85 1.68 4.64
CA VAL A 55 5.92 1.81 5.78
C VAL A 55 5.39 3.24 5.88
N PHE A 56 4.25 3.44 6.51
CA PHE A 56 3.79 4.78 6.86
C PHE A 56 4.72 5.45 7.88
N GLY A 57 4.71 6.79 7.91
CA GLY A 57 5.40 7.59 8.93
C GLY A 57 4.44 8.33 9.85
N ASP A 58 3.13 8.34 9.57
CA ASP A 58 2.12 9.15 10.23
C ASP A 58 0.79 8.41 10.46
N LEU A 59 0.81 7.08 10.51
CA LEU A 59 -0.36 6.23 10.71
C LEU A 59 -0.27 5.41 12.03
N PRO A 60 -0.32 6.03 13.23
CA PRO A 60 -0.42 5.27 14.47
C PRO A 60 -1.79 4.56 14.56
N PRO A 61 -1.86 3.28 14.97
CA PRO A 61 -0.79 2.46 15.56
C PRO A 61 -0.11 1.49 14.57
N TYR A 62 -0.22 1.68 13.26
CA TYR A 62 0.31 0.77 12.24
C TYR A 62 1.75 1.07 11.84
N GLY A 63 2.07 2.34 11.52
CA GLY A 63 3.41 2.78 11.19
C GLY A 63 3.56 4.29 11.38
N TRP A 64 4.39 4.71 12.35
CA TRP A 64 4.64 6.12 12.60
C TRP A 64 6.02 6.35 13.22
N VAL A 65 6.43 7.60 13.25
CA VAL A 65 7.62 8.05 14.00
C VAL A 65 7.15 8.58 15.35
N ASN A 66 7.64 7.99 16.44
CA ASN A 66 7.28 8.41 17.78
C ASN A 66 8.05 9.68 18.21
N LYS A 67 7.78 10.20 19.42
CA LYS A 67 8.43 11.41 19.96
C LYS A 67 9.95 11.30 20.09
N ASP A 68 10.49 10.07 20.17
CA ASP A 68 11.93 9.79 20.28
C ASP A 68 12.58 9.63 18.88
N GLY A 69 11.88 9.96 17.80
CA GLY A 69 12.35 9.79 16.42
C GLY A 69 12.39 8.34 15.94
N LYS A 70 11.90 7.39 16.75
CA LYS A 70 11.91 5.96 16.41
C LYS A 70 10.68 5.59 15.61
N ARG A 71 10.88 4.77 14.57
CA ARG A 71 9.78 4.20 13.78
C ARG A 71 9.22 3.00 14.51
N VAL A 72 7.91 3.01 14.75
CA VAL A 72 7.18 2.03 15.56
C VAL A 72 5.81 1.69 14.93
N GLY A 73 5.19 0.62 15.40
CA GLY A 73 3.84 0.20 15.01
C GLY A 73 3.75 -1.21 14.48
N TYR A 74 2.54 -1.67 14.29
CA TYR A 74 2.19 -3.04 13.91
C TYR A 74 2.88 -3.52 12.62
N ASP A 75 2.83 -2.72 11.55
CA ASP A 75 3.50 -3.05 10.29
C ASP A 75 5.03 -2.96 10.42
N VAL A 76 5.52 -2.09 11.31
CA VAL A 76 6.96 -1.90 11.57
C VAL A 76 7.54 -3.08 12.33
N GLU A 77 6.80 -3.64 13.29
CA GLU A 77 7.24 -4.85 14.01
C GLU A 77 7.22 -6.09 13.12
N LEU A 78 6.20 -6.22 12.25
CA LEU A 78 6.22 -7.26 11.22
C LEU A 78 7.45 -7.13 10.32
N ALA A 79 7.80 -5.92 9.88
CA ALA A 79 8.99 -5.67 9.07
C ALA A 79 10.29 -6.05 9.78
N ARG A 80 10.43 -5.70 11.07
CA ARG A 80 11.59 -6.09 11.90
C ARG A 80 11.71 -7.60 12.03
N ARG A 81 10.57 -8.26 12.30
CA ARG A 81 10.53 -9.72 12.41
C ARG A 81 10.93 -10.39 11.10
N MET A 82 10.38 -9.95 9.97
CA MET A 82 10.74 -10.48 8.66
C MET A 82 12.23 -10.28 8.32
N ALA A 83 12.78 -9.10 8.59
CA ALA A 83 14.19 -8.83 8.38
C ALA A 83 15.09 -9.74 9.25
N LYS A 84 14.73 -9.92 10.54
CA LYS A 84 15.41 -10.85 11.45
C LYS A 84 15.40 -12.28 10.93
N ASP A 85 14.24 -12.78 10.50
CA ASP A 85 14.07 -14.16 10.04
C ASP A 85 14.73 -14.39 8.67
N LEU A 86 14.94 -13.30 7.89
CA LEU A 86 15.75 -13.33 6.65
C LEU A 86 17.27 -13.24 6.90
N GLY A 87 17.69 -12.90 8.13
CA GLY A 87 19.08 -12.72 8.51
C GLY A 87 19.68 -11.38 8.05
N VAL A 88 18.87 -10.32 7.94
CA VAL A 88 19.30 -9.00 7.45
C VAL A 88 18.77 -7.87 8.34
N LYS A 89 19.25 -6.64 8.15
CA LYS A 89 18.74 -5.45 8.83
C LYS A 89 17.54 -4.83 8.08
N PRO A 90 16.50 -4.34 8.78
CA PRO A 90 15.42 -3.60 8.13
C PRO A 90 15.90 -2.18 7.77
N LYS A 91 15.60 -1.72 6.55
CA LYS A 91 15.74 -0.32 6.11
C LYS A 91 14.35 0.20 5.77
N PHE A 92 13.86 1.14 6.55
CA PHE A 92 12.53 1.71 6.34
C PHE A 92 12.53 2.81 5.28
N VAL A 93 11.56 2.73 4.37
CA VAL A 93 11.24 3.74 3.35
C VAL A 93 9.87 4.32 3.68
N GLN A 94 9.79 5.62 3.92
CA GLN A 94 8.51 6.24 4.23
C GLN A 94 7.67 6.42 2.98
N VAL A 95 6.39 6.03 3.09
CA VAL A 95 5.40 6.18 2.03
C VAL A 95 4.11 6.82 2.56
N ASN A 96 3.33 7.36 1.64
CA ASN A 96 1.92 7.65 1.83
C ASN A 96 1.05 6.63 1.05
N ALA A 97 -0.27 6.75 1.16
CA ALA A 97 -1.17 5.78 0.53
C ALA A 97 -1.09 5.77 -1.01
N ASN A 98 -0.75 6.91 -1.62
CA ASN A 98 -0.76 7.09 -3.06
C ASN A 98 0.50 6.52 -3.76
N ASN A 99 1.67 6.58 -3.10
CA ASN A 99 2.95 6.21 -3.73
C ASN A 99 3.45 4.79 -3.44
N ARG A 100 2.63 3.94 -2.77
CA ARG A 100 3.03 2.57 -2.40
C ARG A 100 3.41 1.71 -3.61
N VAL A 101 2.62 1.77 -4.68
CA VAL A 101 2.86 1.02 -5.93
C VAL A 101 4.14 1.50 -6.61
N ASP A 102 4.30 2.81 -6.77
CA ASP A 102 5.46 3.41 -7.44
C ASP A 102 6.77 3.14 -6.67
N THR A 103 6.69 3.08 -5.34
CA THR A 103 7.84 2.74 -4.49
C THR A 103 8.35 1.32 -4.74
N LEU A 104 7.46 0.35 -4.99
CA LEU A 104 7.83 -1.01 -5.41
C LEU A 104 8.36 -1.03 -6.86
N ASN A 105 7.62 -0.43 -7.78
CA ASN A 105 7.96 -0.48 -9.20
C ASN A 105 9.28 0.20 -9.52
N SER A 106 9.63 1.27 -8.79
CA SER A 106 10.91 1.97 -8.88
C SER A 106 12.06 1.31 -8.08
N ASN A 107 11.82 0.13 -7.49
CA ASN A 107 12.79 -0.57 -6.64
C ASN A 107 13.34 0.25 -5.45
N LYS A 108 12.61 1.26 -4.97
CA LYS A 108 12.95 2.01 -3.74
C LYS A 108 12.71 1.18 -2.49
N ALA A 109 11.75 0.25 -2.54
CA ALA A 109 11.53 -0.76 -1.49
C ALA A 109 11.43 -2.15 -2.11
N ASP A 110 11.74 -3.18 -1.31
CA ASP A 110 11.61 -4.58 -1.68
C ASP A 110 10.18 -5.08 -1.39
N ILE A 111 9.57 -4.57 -0.31
CA ILE A 111 8.23 -4.94 0.15
C ILE A 111 7.50 -3.73 0.72
N VAL A 112 6.19 -3.69 0.53
CA VAL A 112 5.29 -2.72 1.19
C VAL A 112 4.57 -3.39 2.36
N LEU A 113 4.74 -2.81 3.54
CA LEU A 113 4.01 -3.07 4.78
C LEU A 113 3.44 -1.74 5.27
N ALA A 114 2.41 -1.24 4.61
CA ALA A 114 1.86 0.09 4.82
C ALA A 114 0.33 0.05 4.74
N ASN A 115 -0.30 -0.78 5.60
CA ASN A 115 -1.75 -0.95 5.66
C ASN A 115 -2.34 -1.09 4.24
N PHE A 116 -1.78 -2.01 3.43
CA PHE A 116 -2.01 -2.07 1.99
C PHE A 116 -3.14 -3.03 1.64
N THR A 117 -4.32 -2.48 1.41
CA THR A 117 -5.53 -3.23 1.06
C THR A 117 -5.40 -3.91 -0.29
N VAL A 118 -5.72 -5.18 -0.34
CA VAL A 118 -5.80 -5.98 -1.57
C VAL A 118 -7.02 -5.53 -2.37
N THR A 119 -6.80 -5.03 -3.60
CA THR A 119 -7.87 -4.71 -4.56
C THR A 119 -7.55 -5.29 -5.94
N PRO A 120 -8.56 -5.50 -6.81
CA PRO A 120 -8.33 -5.97 -8.20
C PRO A 120 -7.34 -5.09 -8.96
N GLU A 121 -7.49 -3.77 -8.87
CA GLU A 121 -6.64 -2.79 -9.57
C GLU A 121 -5.19 -2.89 -9.10
N ARG A 122 -4.98 -2.97 -7.77
CA ARG A 122 -3.63 -3.10 -7.20
C ARG A 122 -2.97 -4.42 -7.54
N LYS A 123 -3.75 -5.52 -7.64
CA LYS A 123 -3.23 -6.84 -8.09
C LYS A 123 -2.69 -6.81 -9.52
N GLN A 124 -3.15 -5.88 -10.35
CA GLN A 124 -2.59 -5.71 -11.70
C GLN A 124 -1.18 -5.10 -11.65
N ALA A 125 -0.89 -4.24 -10.66
CA ALA A 125 0.35 -3.49 -10.56
C ALA A 125 1.41 -4.14 -9.65
N VAL A 126 1.00 -4.92 -8.65
CA VAL A 126 1.89 -5.56 -7.67
C VAL A 126 1.46 -7.01 -7.39
N SER A 127 2.35 -7.80 -6.77
CA SER A 127 2.03 -9.13 -6.26
C SER A 127 1.77 -9.06 -4.76
N PHE A 128 0.53 -9.37 -4.35
CA PHE A 128 0.18 -9.48 -2.93
C PHE A 128 0.55 -10.83 -2.35
N VAL A 129 1.03 -10.80 -1.15
CA VAL A 129 1.28 -11.95 -0.26
C VAL A 129 -0.03 -12.36 0.42
N LYS A 130 -0.05 -13.45 1.16
CA LYS A 130 -1.16 -13.83 2.04
C LYS A 130 -1.51 -12.68 2.99
N PRO A 131 -2.79 -12.34 3.16
CA PRO A 131 -3.20 -11.27 4.05
C PRO A 131 -2.99 -11.65 5.53
N TYR A 132 -2.72 -10.65 6.37
CA TYR A 132 -2.52 -10.83 7.81
C TYR A 132 -3.58 -10.12 8.67
N MET A 133 -4.33 -9.18 8.10
CA MET A 133 -5.44 -8.51 8.79
C MET A 133 -6.59 -8.16 7.85
N LYS A 134 -7.75 -7.86 8.45
CA LYS A 134 -8.96 -7.40 7.77
C LYS A 134 -9.39 -6.03 8.30
N VAL A 135 -10.00 -5.25 7.44
CA VAL A 135 -10.53 -3.92 7.73
C VAL A 135 -11.84 -3.67 6.97
N SER A 136 -12.51 -2.58 7.27
CA SER A 136 -13.59 -2.02 6.45
C SER A 136 -13.44 -0.52 6.40
N VAL A 137 -13.99 0.13 5.37
CA VAL A 137 -14.07 1.58 5.36
C VAL A 137 -15.08 2.02 6.41
N GLY A 138 -14.69 2.92 7.30
CA GLY A 138 -15.55 3.55 8.29
C GLY A 138 -15.68 5.05 8.05
N VAL A 139 -16.57 5.70 8.80
CA VAL A 139 -16.74 7.16 8.78
C VAL A 139 -16.76 7.69 10.20
N VAL A 140 -15.90 8.68 10.46
CA VAL A 140 -15.86 9.44 11.72
C VAL A 140 -16.40 10.84 11.52
N SER A 141 -17.15 11.33 12.52
CA SER A 141 -17.71 12.68 12.55
C SER A 141 -17.70 13.24 13.97
N PRO A 142 -17.87 14.57 14.19
CA PRO A 142 -18.08 15.13 15.50
C PRO A 142 -19.30 14.50 16.20
N LYS A 143 -19.22 14.24 17.51
CA LYS A 143 -20.31 13.63 18.29
C LYS A 143 -21.61 14.44 18.25
N ASN A 144 -21.49 15.76 18.30
CA ASN A 144 -22.65 16.69 18.24
C ASN A 144 -23.27 16.82 16.85
N LYS A 145 -22.59 16.29 15.82
CA LYS A 145 -23.08 16.22 14.42
C LYS A 145 -22.89 14.81 13.88
N LYS A 146 -23.25 13.80 14.70
CA LYS A 146 -23.02 12.39 14.43
C LYS A 146 -23.67 11.95 13.11
N ILE A 147 -22.88 11.30 12.27
CA ILE A 147 -23.32 10.71 11.00
C ILE A 147 -23.31 9.18 11.16
N THR A 148 -24.45 8.56 10.98
CA THR A 148 -24.67 7.11 11.19
C THR A 148 -25.12 6.37 9.93
N LYS A 149 -25.49 7.11 8.88
CA LYS A 149 -25.95 6.55 7.58
C LYS A 149 -25.24 7.28 6.44
N ILE A 150 -24.91 6.58 5.38
CA ILE A 150 -24.26 7.14 4.17
C ILE A 150 -25.11 8.24 3.53
N SER A 151 -26.46 8.10 3.54
CA SER A 151 -27.37 9.09 2.99
C SER A 151 -27.22 10.48 3.60
N GLN A 152 -26.80 10.56 4.87
CA GLN A 152 -26.55 11.83 5.56
C GLN A 152 -25.34 12.61 5.02
N LEU A 153 -24.51 11.97 4.19
CA LEU A 153 -23.32 12.59 3.57
C LEU A 153 -23.64 13.29 2.24
N LYS A 154 -24.83 13.09 1.67
CA LYS A 154 -25.22 13.72 0.40
C LYS A 154 -25.08 15.25 0.53
N GLY A 155 -24.42 15.87 -0.45
CA GLY A 155 -24.13 17.30 -0.48
C GLY A 155 -23.07 17.78 0.51
N LYS A 156 -22.51 16.91 1.36
CA LYS A 156 -21.51 17.28 2.36
C LYS A 156 -20.08 17.04 1.86
N LYS A 157 -19.14 17.78 2.46
CA LYS A 157 -17.70 17.56 2.27
C LYS A 157 -17.23 16.41 3.15
N VAL A 158 -16.68 15.37 2.54
CA VAL A 158 -16.06 14.21 3.21
C VAL A 158 -14.56 14.22 2.96
N ILE A 159 -13.80 14.13 4.03
CA ILE A 159 -12.33 14.12 4.02
C ILE A 159 -11.86 12.68 3.76
N VAL A 160 -10.92 12.52 2.83
CA VAL A 160 -10.26 11.25 2.52
C VAL A 160 -8.77 11.45 2.24
N THR A 161 -7.98 10.39 2.38
CA THR A 161 -6.58 10.38 1.90
C THR A 161 -6.53 9.79 0.48
N LYS A 162 -5.77 10.44 -0.42
CA LYS A 162 -5.53 9.97 -1.79
C LYS A 162 -4.92 8.57 -1.81
N GLY A 163 -5.32 7.74 -2.78
CA GLY A 163 -4.84 6.37 -2.95
C GLY A 163 -5.38 5.37 -1.92
N THR A 164 -6.44 5.72 -1.15
CA THR A 164 -7.11 4.81 -0.21
C THR A 164 -8.35 4.16 -0.83
N THR A 165 -8.78 3.05 -0.23
CA THR A 165 -10.05 2.40 -0.61
C THR A 165 -11.26 3.26 -0.22
N ALA A 166 -11.14 4.09 0.81
CA ALA A 166 -12.16 5.06 1.17
C ALA A 166 -12.33 6.11 0.07
N GLU A 167 -11.24 6.69 -0.46
CA GLU A 167 -11.32 7.59 -1.60
C GLU A 167 -12.00 6.93 -2.79
N ASN A 168 -11.57 5.72 -3.17
CA ASN A 168 -12.14 4.99 -4.30
C ASN A 168 -13.64 4.73 -4.11
N TYR A 169 -14.05 4.25 -2.91
CA TYR A 169 -15.45 4.00 -2.59
C TYR A 169 -16.32 5.25 -2.78
N PHE A 170 -15.92 6.37 -2.17
CA PHE A 170 -16.70 7.60 -2.27
C PHE A 170 -16.70 8.19 -3.68
N THR A 171 -15.60 8.09 -4.42
CA THR A 171 -15.53 8.54 -5.82
C THR A 171 -16.46 7.73 -6.73
N THR A 172 -16.49 6.41 -6.55
CA THR A 172 -17.20 5.52 -7.49
C THR A 172 -18.65 5.25 -7.09
N LYS A 173 -18.96 5.18 -5.78
CA LYS A 173 -20.25 4.74 -5.26
C LYS A 173 -21.08 5.86 -4.63
N GLN A 174 -20.50 7.02 -4.34
CA GLN A 174 -21.18 8.12 -3.60
C GLN A 174 -21.02 9.47 -4.33
N ARG A 175 -21.46 9.52 -5.59
CA ARG A 175 -21.30 10.70 -6.49
C ARG A 175 -21.89 12.00 -5.95
N GLY A 176 -22.84 11.93 -5.00
CA GLY A 176 -23.45 13.11 -4.35
C GLY A 176 -22.62 13.67 -3.17
N VAL A 177 -21.44 13.13 -2.90
CA VAL A 177 -20.54 13.57 -1.83
C VAL A 177 -19.39 14.39 -2.42
N GLN A 178 -19.08 15.53 -1.81
CA GLN A 178 -17.92 16.35 -2.18
C GLN A 178 -16.67 15.82 -1.45
N LEU A 179 -15.62 15.42 -2.17
CA LEU A 179 -14.41 14.90 -1.55
C LEU A 179 -13.36 15.98 -1.34
N LEU A 180 -12.86 16.08 -0.10
CA LEU A 180 -11.65 16.82 0.23
C LEU A 180 -10.51 15.80 0.38
N LYS A 181 -9.59 15.78 -0.57
CA LYS A 181 -8.53 14.79 -0.70
C LYS A 181 -7.21 15.33 -0.16
N PHE A 182 -6.56 14.59 0.74
CA PHE A 182 -5.29 14.93 1.35
C PHE A 182 -4.21 13.88 1.04
N ASP A 183 -2.94 14.27 1.13
CA ASP A 183 -1.81 13.37 0.81
C ASP A 183 -1.34 12.56 2.02
N SER A 184 -1.59 13.02 3.24
CA SER A 184 -1.16 12.35 4.47
C SER A 184 -2.26 12.16 5.49
N LYS A 185 -2.04 11.21 6.41
CA LYS A 185 -2.97 10.92 7.50
C LYS A 185 -3.05 12.08 8.50
N THR A 186 -1.93 12.72 8.76
CA THR A 186 -1.88 13.92 9.60
C THR A 186 -2.74 15.04 9.03
N GLN A 187 -2.62 15.32 7.72
CA GLN A 187 -3.39 16.37 7.06
C GLN A 187 -4.90 16.11 7.10
N GLN A 188 -5.35 14.86 6.82
CA GLN A 188 -6.78 14.54 6.84
C GLN A 188 -7.41 14.75 8.22
N PHE A 189 -6.74 14.35 9.31
CA PHE A 189 -7.27 14.56 10.66
C PHE A 189 -7.23 16.02 11.11
N ASN A 190 -6.19 16.76 10.73
CA ASN A 190 -6.15 18.20 10.98
C ASN A 190 -7.27 18.93 10.23
N ALA A 191 -7.59 18.50 9.00
CA ALA A 191 -8.72 19.05 8.26
C ALA A 191 -10.06 18.80 8.97
N LEU A 192 -10.28 17.59 9.55
CA LEU A 192 -11.47 17.30 10.33
C LEU A 192 -11.54 18.14 11.61
N LYS A 193 -10.43 18.25 12.36
CA LYS A 193 -10.35 19.09 13.57
C LYS A 193 -10.65 20.57 13.30
N ASN A 194 -10.26 21.04 12.11
CA ASN A 194 -10.49 22.41 11.66
C ASN A 194 -11.81 22.57 10.91
N ASN A 195 -12.76 21.62 11.06
CA ASN A 195 -14.11 21.66 10.47
C ASN A 195 -14.13 21.87 8.94
N ARG A 196 -13.09 21.47 8.21
CA ARG A 196 -13.03 21.61 6.75
C ARG A 196 -13.98 20.64 6.02
N GLY A 197 -14.41 19.58 6.67
CA GLY A 197 -15.41 18.61 6.20
C GLY A 197 -16.34 18.15 7.31
N ALA A 198 -17.53 17.69 6.95
CA ALA A 198 -18.52 17.17 7.88
C ALA A 198 -18.13 15.83 8.51
N ALA A 199 -17.33 15.06 7.78
CA ALA A 199 -16.87 13.73 8.19
C ALA A 199 -15.54 13.40 7.52
N LEU A 200 -14.89 12.32 8.02
CA LEU A 200 -13.70 11.73 7.45
C LEU A 200 -13.93 10.24 7.27
N ALA A 201 -13.57 9.69 6.10
CA ALA A 201 -13.64 8.27 5.80
C ALA A 201 -12.24 7.67 5.64
N ASP A 202 -12.01 6.53 6.31
CA ASP A 202 -10.76 5.76 6.24
C ASP A 202 -11.01 4.34 6.75
N ASP A 203 -9.98 3.50 6.86
CA ASP A 203 -10.09 2.18 7.47
C ASP A 203 -10.58 2.29 8.92
N ASN A 204 -11.63 1.57 9.25
CA ASN A 204 -12.33 1.67 10.53
C ASN A 204 -11.43 1.39 11.73
N SER A 205 -10.50 0.44 11.62
CA SER A 205 -9.55 0.12 12.70
C SER A 205 -8.68 1.33 13.06
N TYR A 206 -8.25 2.09 12.06
CA TYR A 206 -7.51 3.31 12.26
C TYR A 206 -8.38 4.42 12.90
N LEU A 207 -9.63 4.54 12.46
CA LEU A 207 -10.58 5.50 13.02
C LEU A 207 -10.88 5.21 14.50
N TYR A 208 -11.02 3.94 14.89
CA TYR A 208 -11.20 3.56 16.31
C TYR A 208 -10.02 4.01 17.17
N ALA A 209 -8.79 3.77 16.70
CA ALA A 209 -7.59 4.22 17.40
C ALA A 209 -7.55 5.75 17.55
N TRP A 210 -7.96 6.48 16.52
CA TRP A 210 -7.94 7.93 16.53
C TRP A 210 -9.00 8.52 17.47
N VAL A 211 -10.26 8.03 17.45
CA VAL A 211 -11.33 8.55 18.31
C VAL A 211 -11.07 8.30 19.80
N LYS A 212 -10.31 7.26 20.14
CA LYS A 212 -9.89 7.00 21.53
C LYS A 212 -9.11 8.18 22.11
N LYS A 213 -8.28 8.83 21.31
CA LYS A 213 -7.49 10.02 21.68
C LYS A 213 -8.22 11.34 21.37
N ASN A 214 -9.37 11.30 20.72
CA ASN A 214 -10.13 12.46 20.29
C ASN A 214 -11.61 12.30 20.67
N PRO A 215 -11.98 12.39 21.97
CA PRO A 215 -13.30 12.02 22.49
C PRO A 215 -14.46 12.88 22.02
N LYS A 216 -14.18 14.02 21.36
CA LYS A 216 -15.20 14.87 20.71
C LYS A 216 -15.74 14.25 19.40
N TYR A 217 -15.13 13.16 18.90
CA TYR A 217 -15.49 12.50 17.66
C TYR A 217 -15.99 11.07 17.91
N THR A 218 -16.68 10.51 16.93
CA THR A 218 -17.19 9.13 16.98
C THR A 218 -17.18 8.49 15.60
N VAL A 219 -16.91 7.19 15.54
CA VAL A 219 -17.11 6.38 14.33
C VAL A 219 -18.57 6.00 14.26
N GLY A 220 -19.35 6.83 13.57
CA GLY A 220 -20.79 6.63 13.46
C GLY A 220 -21.19 5.60 12.41
N ILE A 221 -20.38 5.45 11.34
CA ILE A 221 -20.50 4.36 10.36
C ILE A 221 -19.30 3.45 10.54
N LYS A 222 -19.53 2.24 11.08
CA LYS A 222 -18.47 1.29 11.43
C LYS A 222 -17.92 0.52 10.24
N SER A 223 -18.75 0.31 9.20
CA SER A 223 -18.37 -0.43 8.01
C SER A 223 -19.20 0.02 6.82
N VAL A 224 -18.53 0.22 5.70
CA VAL A 224 -19.13 0.49 4.39
C VAL A 224 -18.64 -0.59 3.43
N GLY A 225 -19.59 -1.36 2.90
CA GLY A 225 -19.29 -2.50 2.04
C GLY A 225 -18.70 -3.71 2.79
N PRO A 226 -18.19 -4.70 2.06
CA PRO A 226 -17.62 -5.92 2.65
C PRO A 226 -16.28 -5.65 3.34
N HIS A 227 -15.86 -6.61 4.18
CA HIS A 227 -14.50 -6.60 4.71
C HIS A 227 -13.46 -6.66 3.59
N GLN A 228 -12.38 -5.95 3.79
CA GLN A 228 -11.22 -5.90 2.93
C GLN A 228 -10.01 -6.49 3.66
N TYR A 229 -9.04 -6.98 2.91
CA TYR A 229 -7.86 -7.64 3.47
C TYR A 229 -6.62 -6.78 3.28
N ILE A 230 -5.80 -6.68 4.31
CA ILE A 230 -4.48 -6.06 4.27
C ILE A 230 -3.44 -7.14 4.10
N ALA A 231 -2.54 -6.95 3.15
CA ALA A 231 -1.47 -7.90 2.85
C ALA A 231 -0.16 -7.17 2.52
N PRO A 232 1.00 -7.79 2.79
CA PRO A 232 2.26 -7.33 2.23
C PRO A 232 2.20 -7.39 0.71
N ALA A 233 2.93 -6.49 0.03
CA ALA A 233 3.05 -6.54 -1.42
C ALA A 233 4.51 -6.43 -1.86
N VAL A 234 4.85 -7.12 -2.92
CA VAL A 234 6.14 -7.09 -3.60
C VAL A 234 5.96 -6.66 -5.05
N LYS A 235 7.04 -6.25 -5.70
CA LYS A 235 7.02 -5.91 -7.12
C LYS A 235 6.43 -7.07 -7.95
N LYS A 236 5.62 -6.72 -8.94
CA LYS A 236 5.03 -7.70 -9.87
C LYS A 236 6.13 -8.53 -10.53
N GLY A 237 5.95 -9.86 -10.59
CA GLY A 237 6.94 -10.78 -11.16
C GLY A 237 8.05 -11.25 -10.19
N ASN A 238 8.22 -10.64 -9.02
CA ASN A 238 9.20 -11.09 -8.03
C ASN A 238 8.74 -12.34 -7.27
N SER A 239 8.77 -13.49 -7.93
CA SER A 239 8.36 -14.77 -7.36
C SER A 239 9.24 -15.22 -6.18
N SER A 240 10.53 -14.89 -6.21
CA SER A 240 11.48 -15.23 -5.15
C SER A 240 11.06 -14.63 -3.80
N LEU A 241 10.84 -13.32 -3.74
CA LEU A 241 10.44 -12.64 -2.52
C LEU A 241 8.97 -12.95 -2.16
N LEU A 242 8.08 -13.07 -3.15
CA LEU A 242 6.68 -13.44 -2.94
C LEU A 242 6.55 -14.79 -2.23
N ASN A 243 7.26 -15.81 -2.72
CA ASN A 243 7.21 -17.16 -2.16
C ASN A 243 7.79 -17.21 -0.75
N TRP A 244 8.94 -16.54 -0.53
CA TRP A 244 9.55 -16.45 0.80
C TRP A 244 8.58 -15.75 1.78
N THR A 245 8.03 -14.61 1.38
CA THR A 245 7.12 -13.84 2.25
C THR A 245 5.83 -14.60 2.56
N ASN A 246 5.26 -15.34 1.60
CA ASN A 246 4.10 -16.20 1.82
C ASN A 246 4.37 -17.29 2.87
N LYS A 247 5.54 -17.94 2.81
CA LYS A 247 5.99 -18.93 3.81
C LYS A 247 6.15 -18.27 5.18
N GLU A 248 6.75 -17.08 5.21
CA GLU A 248 7.00 -16.33 6.42
C GLU A 248 5.69 -15.90 7.11
N ILE A 249 4.74 -15.32 6.38
CA ILE A 249 3.42 -14.95 6.94
C ILE A 249 2.71 -16.19 7.51
N SER A 250 2.77 -17.32 6.81
CA SER A 250 2.17 -18.57 7.31
C SER A 250 2.86 -19.08 8.59
N LYS A 251 4.19 -19.02 8.66
CA LYS A 251 4.98 -19.38 9.85
C LYS A 251 4.64 -18.47 11.04
N LEU A 252 4.63 -17.15 10.82
CA LEU A 252 4.32 -16.16 11.86
C LEU A 252 2.91 -16.32 12.40
N ASN A 253 1.95 -16.66 11.53
CA ASN A 253 0.58 -16.94 11.94
C ASN A 253 0.51 -18.17 12.87
N LYS A 254 1.16 -19.27 12.48
CA LYS A 254 1.25 -20.51 13.32
C LYS A 254 1.91 -20.23 14.68
N GLN A 255 2.87 -19.31 14.73
CA GLN A 255 3.56 -18.91 15.97
C GLN A 255 2.74 -17.92 16.83
N GLY A 256 1.55 -17.50 16.38
CA GLY A 256 0.71 -16.53 17.07
C GLY A 256 1.29 -15.11 17.08
N PHE A 257 2.24 -14.81 16.19
CA PHE A 257 2.91 -13.52 16.11
C PHE A 257 1.90 -12.37 15.99
N PHE A 258 0.95 -12.46 15.08
CA PHE A 258 -0.01 -11.38 14.82
C PHE A 258 -0.92 -11.06 16.02
N THR A 259 -1.30 -12.07 16.81
CA THR A 259 -2.07 -11.86 18.05
C THR A 259 -1.21 -11.21 19.15
N LYS A 260 0.04 -11.64 19.27
CA LYS A 260 0.99 -11.03 20.22
C LYS A 260 1.28 -9.58 19.86
N ASP A 261 1.56 -9.31 18.58
CA ASP A 261 1.83 -7.98 18.07
C ASP A 261 0.59 -7.07 18.18
N PHE A 262 -0.62 -7.58 17.91
CA PHE A 262 -1.87 -6.87 18.20
C PHE A 262 -1.94 -6.43 19.66
N ASN A 263 -1.68 -7.33 20.60
CA ASN A 263 -1.75 -7.01 22.03
C ASN A 263 -0.75 -5.94 22.44
N HIS A 264 0.45 -5.93 21.82
CA HIS A 264 1.49 -4.94 22.12
C HIS A 264 1.27 -3.61 21.41
N GLN A 265 0.96 -3.63 20.11
CA GLN A 265 0.94 -2.44 19.27
C GLN A 265 -0.45 -1.81 19.12
N LEU A 266 -1.50 -2.62 19.04
CA LEU A 266 -2.85 -2.15 18.69
C LEU A 266 -3.78 -2.01 19.90
N LYS A 267 -3.79 -2.98 20.81
CA LYS A 267 -4.67 -3.00 21.98
C LYS A 267 -4.62 -1.73 22.84
N PRO A 268 -3.46 -1.09 23.10
CA PRO A 268 -3.41 0.17 23.84
C PRO A 268 -4.19 1.32 23.18
N TYR A 269 -4.38 1.25 21.88
CA TYR A 269 -5.11 2.26 21.08
C TYR A 269 -6.59 1.96 20.95
N PHE A 270 -7.02 0.71 21.06
CA PHE A 270 -8.42 0.31 20.87
C PHE A 270 -9.19 0.13 22.19
N GLY A 271 -8.49 -0.18 23.26
CA GLY A 271 -9.12 -0.59 24.53
C GLY A 271 -9.74 -1.98 24.42
N SER A 272 -10.83 -2.22 25.17
CA SER A 272 -11.52 -3.52 25.20
C SER A 272 -12.52 -3.75 24.06
N GLU A 273 -12.87 -2.69 23.32
CA GLU A 273 -13.94 -2.74 22.31
C GLU A 273 -13.55 -3.47 21.01
N VAL A 274 -12.25 -3.56 20.71
CA VAL A 274 -11.73 -4.24 19.52
C VAL A 274 -10.89 -5.44 19.95
N LYS A 275 -11.34 -6.62 19.57
CA LYS A 275 -10.66 -7.89 19.87
C LYS A 275 -9.66 -8.23 18.74
N PRO A 276 -8.63 -9.06 19.02
CA PRO A 276 -7.73 -9.54 17.95
C PRO A 276 -8.49 -10.16 16.77
N SER A 277 -9.55 -10.93 17.02
CA SER A 277 -10.38 -11.56 15.97
C SER A 277 -11.09 -10.59 15.02
N ASP A 278 -11.22 -9.32 15.41
CA ASP A 278 -11.86 -8.30 14.57
C ASP A 278 -10.92 -7.77 13.50
N ILE A 279 -9.61 -7.89 13.71
CA ILE A 279 -8.56 -7.36 12.85
C ILE A 279 -7.64 -8.47 12.34
N VAL A 280 -7.10 -9.32 13.23
CA VAL A 280 -6.12 -10.36 12.88
C VAL A 280 -6.81 -11.51 12.15
N LEU A 281 -6.23 -11.92 11.02
CA LEU A 281 -6.66 -13.11 10.30
C LEU A 281 -5.99 -14.35 10.88
N LYS A 282 -6.80 -15.31 11.31
CA LYS A 282 -6.32 -16.69 11.55
C LYS A 282 -6.24 -17.36 10.18
N GLN A 283 -5.03 -17.64 9.70
CA GLN A 283 -4.86 -18.44 8.49
C GLN A 283 -5.00 -19.91 8.85
N GLY A 284 -5.97 -20.55 8.25
CA GLY A 284 -6.09 -22.01 8.19
C GLY A 284 -6.75 -22.64 9.41
N LYS A 285 -8.03 -22.83 9.31
CA LYS A 285 -8.61 -24.17 9.44
C LYS A 285 -8.99 -24.65 8.07
#